data_1350deed1082eadde440d4c5ebc530cd
#
_entry.id   1350deed1082eadde440d4c5ebc530cd
#
_cell.length_a   1.000
_cell.length_b   1.000
_cell.length_c   1.000
_cell.angle_alpha   90.00
_cell.angle_beta   90.00
_cell.angle_gamma   90.00
#
_symmetry.space_group_name_H-M   'P 1'
#
loop_
_entity.id
_entity.type
_entity.pdbx_description
1 polymer ?
#
loop_
_entity_poly.entity_id
_entity_poly.type
_entity_poly.pdbx_seq_one_letter_code
_entity_poly.pdbx_strand_id
1 'polypeptide(L)'
;MKNLEKRRSRYLQDSPPTRLGGLAANLGRIASFSKYADHLEIVDSVMQESKWFIEWTASDFDILQAAELVKLQVQLALWQLQSKNRWDEESWRLELAADSKQ
;
A
#
# COMPACT_ATOMS: atom_id res chain seq x y z
N MET A 1 -10.51 6.95 -13.86
CA MET A 1 -10.16 8.38 -13.71
C MET A 1 -11.13 9.11 -12.82
N LYS A 2 -12.42 9.17 -13.19
CA LYS A 2 -13.41 9.80 -12.31
C LYS A 2 -13.47 9.14 -10.94
N ASN A 3 -13.26 7.82 -10.89
CA ASN A 3 -13.27 7.07 -9.62
C ASN A 3 -12.08 7.44 -8.73
N LEU A 4 -10.94 7.78 -9.32
CA LEU A 4 -9.74 8.15 -8.57
C LEU A 4 -9.94 9.49 -7.85
N GLU A 5 -10.52 10.47 -8.52
CA GLU A 5 -10.81 11.76 -7.90
C GLU A 5 -11.82 11.63 -6.77
N LYS A 6 -12.85 10.81 -6.96
CA LYS A 6 -13.83 10.53 -5.90
C LYS A 6 -13.19 9.85 -4.71
N ARG A 7 -12.32 8.88 -4.95
CA ARG A 7 -11.57 8.20 -3.90
C ARG A 7 -10.70 9.19 -3.14
N ARG A 8 -9.98 10.04 -3.86
CA ARG A 8 -9.14 11.05 -3.26
C ARG A 8 -9.95 12.00 -2.37
N SER A 9 -11.05 12.52 -2.88
CA SER A 9 -11.92 13.43 -2.12
C SER A 9 -12.45 12.76 -0.85
N ARG A 10 -12.90 11.51 -0.97
CA ARG A 10 -13.42 10.76 0.17
C ARG A 10 -12.33 10.52 1.21
N TYR A 11 -11.15 10.13 0.76
CA TYR A 11 -10.01 9.86 1.63
C TYR A 11 -9.60 11.14 2.39
N LEU A 12 -9.58 12.27 1.70
CA LEU A 12 -9.17 13.54 2.30
C LEU A 12 -10.22 14.13 3.26
N GLN A 13 -11.45 13.61 3.27
CA GLN A 13 -12.45 13.99 4.27
C GLN A 13 -12.12 13.42 5.65
N ASP A 14 -11.36 12.36 5.71
CA ASP A 14 -10.93 11.76 6.97
C ASP A 14 -9.79 12.56 7.58
N SER A 15 -9.67 12.51 8.92
CA SER A 15 -8.54 13.14 9.60
C SER A 15 -7.23 12.41 9.24
N PRO A 16 -6.07 13.08 9.36
CA PRO A 16 -4.80 12.42 9.11
C PRO A 16 -4.59 11.11 9.88
N PRO A 17 -4.90 11.00 11.18
CA PRO A 17 -4.80 9.70 11.88
C PRO A 17 -5.68 8.62 11.28
N THR A 18 -6.91 8.97 10.86
CA THR A 18 -7.82 8.02 10.23
C THR A 18 -7.28 7.55 8.87
N ARG A 19 -6.66 8.47 8.11
CA ARG A 19 -6.01 8.13 6.85
C ARG A 19 -4.88 7.12 7.05
N LEU A 20 -4.05 7.32 8.08
CA LEU A 20 -2.98 6.38 8.42
C LEU A 20 -3.55 5.02 8.81
N GLY A 21 -4.68 5.00 9.51
CA GLY A 21 -5.38 3.76 9.85
C GLY A 21 -5.80 2.99 8.60
N GLY A 22 -6.30 3.70 7.57
CA GLY A 22 -6.64 3.11 6.29
C GLY A 22 -5.42 2.52 5.57
N LEU A 23 -4.29 3.21 5.61
CA LEU A 23 -3.05 2.72 5.04
C LEU A 23 -2.58 1.46 5.79
N ALA A 24 -2.61 1.47 7.12
CA ALA A 24 -2.24 0.31 7.92
C ALA A 24 -3.13 -0.90 7.61
N ALA A 25 -4.43 -0.68 7.43
CA ALA A 25 -5.37 -1.73 7.04
C ALA A 25 -4.99 -2.33 5.68
N ASN A 26 -4.57 -1.49 4.74
CA ASN A 26 -4.11 -1.95 3.42
C ASN A 26 -2.86 -2.82 3.53
N LEU A 27 -1.90 -2.43 4.37
CA LEU A 27 -0.71 -3.25 4.59
C LEU A 27 -1.07 -4.61 5.18
N GLY A 28 -2.05 -4.65 6.09
CA GLY A 28 -2.58 -5.90 6.63
C GLY A 28 -3.22 -6.77 5.55
N ARG A 29 -3.95 -6.17 4.61
CA ARG A 29 -4.54 -6.90 3.48
C ARG A 29 -3.47 -7.46 2.56
N ILE A 30 -2.43 -6.69 2.27
CA ILE A 30 -1.29 -7.19 1.49
C ILE A 30 -0.70 -8.43 2.16
N ALA A 31 -0.49 -8.36 3.48
CA ALA A 31 0.03 -9.49 4.24
C ALA A 31 -0.86 -10.71 4.14
N SER A 32 -2.17 -10.54 4.30
CA SER A 32 -3.13 -11.66 4.27
C SER A 32 -3.26 -12.26 2.88
N PHE A 33 -3.41 -11.42 1.86
CA PHE A 33 -3.68 -11.90 0.51
C PHE A 33 -2.44 -12.48 -0.17
N SER A 34 -1.24 -12.03 0.22
CA SER A 34 0.01 -12.52 -0.39
C SER A 34 0.29 -14.00 -0.11
N LYS A 35 -0.40 -14.57 0.86
CA LYS A 35 -0.27 -16.01 1.18
C LYS A 35 -0.86 -16.90 0.10
N TYR A 36 -1.70 -16.36 -0.78
CA TYR A 36 -2.44 -17.14 -1.78
C TYR A 36 -2.01 -16.76 -3.19
N ALA A 37 -1.62 -17.76 -3.96
CA ALA A 37 -1.07 -17.54 -5.31
C ALA A 37 -2.07 -16.91 -6.29
N ASP A 38 -3.36 -17.09 -6.10
CA ASP A 38 -4.40 -16.56 -6.98
C ASP A 38 -4.82 -15.12 -6.64
N HIS A 39 -4.15 -14.47 -5.68
CA HIS A 39 -4.49 -13.12 -5.24
C HIS A 39 -3.59 -12.01 -5.79
N LEU A 40 -2.85 -12.27 -6.87
CA LEU A 40 -1.92 -11.28 -7.43
C LEU A 40 -2.61 -9.96 -7.76
N GLU A 41 -3.75 -10.02 -8.45
CA GLU A 41 -4.46 -8.80 -8.87
C GLU A 41 -4.96 -7.99 -7.68
N ILE A 42 -5.47 -8.68 -6.66
CA ILE A 42 -5.95 -8.01 -5.44
C ILE A 42 -4.79 -7.33 -4.73
N VAL A 43 -3.67 -8.03 -4.58
CA VAL A 43 -2.49 -7.48 -3.90
C VAL A 43 -1.94 -6.27 -4.67
N ASP A 44 -1.85 -6.38 -5.99
CA ASP A 44 -1.39 -5.26 -6.81
C ASP A 44 -2.31 -4.05 -6.66
N SER A 45 -3.61 -4.25 -6.67
CA SER A 45 -4.60 -3.17 -6.49
C SER A 45 -4.47 -2.50 -5.13
N VAL A 46 -4.27 -3.29 -4.07
CA VAL A 46 -4.11 -2.74 -2.72
C VAL A 46 -2.80 -1.97 -2.60
N MET A 47 -1.73 -2.46 -3.21
CA MET A 47 -0.45 -1.74 -3.25
C MET A 47 -0.59 -0.41 -3.99
N GLN A 48 -1.30 -0.40 -5.12
CA GLN A 48 -1.52 0.81 -5.88
C GLN A 48 -2.34 1.82 -5.08
N GLU A 49 -3.41 1.39 -4.44
CA GLU A 49 -4.21 2.26 -3.59
C GLU A 49 -3.39 2.82 -2.42
N SER A 50 -2.53 1.99 -1.83
CA SER A 50 -1.66 2.43 -0.74
C SER A 50 -0.69 3.52 -1.18
N LYS A 51 -0.15 3.42 -2.40
CA LYS A 51 0.71 4.46 -2.95
C LYS A 51 -0.06 5.76 -3.14
N TRP A 52 -1.30 5.69 -3.63
CA TRP A 52 -2.15 6.89 -3.75
C TRP A 52 -2.45 7.51 -2.39
N PHE A 53 -2.75 6.70 -1.37
CA PHE A 53 -3.00 7.20 -0.02
C PHE A 53 -1.80 7.99 0.49
N ILE A 54 -0.59 7.50 0.28
CA ILE A 54 0.63 8.19 0.69
C ILE A 54 0.78 9.50 -0.08
N GLU A 55 0.60 9.46 -1.39
CA GLU A 55 0.70 10.64 -2.23
C GLU A 55 -0.26 11.74 -1.78
N TRP A 56 -1.49 11.36 -1.43
CA TRP A 56 -2.53 12.33 -1.04
C TRP A 56 -2.36 12.86 0.36
N THR A 57 -1.69 12.15 1.25
CA THR A 57 -1.67 12.49 2.68
C THR A 57 -0.30 12.97 3.19
N ALA A 58 0.79 12.66 2.50
CA ALA A 58 2.14 12.94 3.01
C ALA A 58 2.36 14.42 3.36
N SER A 59 1.81 15.33 2.57
CA SER A 59 1.97 16.78 2.79
C SER A 59 1.28 17.29 4.05
N ASP A 60 0.36 16.51 4.63
CA ASP A 60 -0.35 16.88 5.85
C ASP A 60 0.41 16.47 7.12
N PHE A 61 1.59 15.88 6.97
CA PHE A 61 2.43 15.47 8.09
C PHE A 61 3.72 16.28 8.11
N ASP A 62 4.42 16.23 9.25
CA ASP A 62 5.72 16.90 9.33
C ASP A 62 6.72 16.20 8.40
N ILE A 63 7.87 16.87 8.21
CA ILE A 63 8.87 16.43 7.24
C ILE A 63 9.41 15.03 7.54
N LEU A 64 9.59 14.67 8.81
CA LEU A 64 10.12 13.37 9.19
C LEU A 64 9.10 12.26 8.94
N GLN A 65 7.85 12.51 9.30
CA GLN A 65 6.77 11.55 9.05
C GLN A 65 6.51 11.40 7.55
N ALA A 66 6.51 12.51 6.81
CA ALA A 66 6.35 12.48 5.36
C ALA A 66 7.46 11.67 4.69
N ALA A 67 8.70 11.82 5.16
CA ALA A 67 9.84 11.05 4.63
C ALA A 67 9.65 9.55 4.84
N GLU A 68 9.14 9.14 6.00
CA GLU A 68 8.85 7.72 6.26
C GLU A 68 7.75 7.19 5.35
N LEU A 69 6.72 8.00 5.10
CA LEU A 69 5.64 7.62 4.18
C LEU A 69 6.17 7.47 2.75
N VAL A 70 7.07 8.35 2.31
CA VAL A 70 7.67 8.27 0.99
C VAL A 70 8.53 7.01 0.86
N LYS A 71 9.27 6.64 1.90
CA LYS A 71 10.03 5.39 1.91
C LYS A 71 9.12 4.18 1.70
N LEU A 72 7.98 4.18 2.38
CA LEU A 72 6.99 3.11 2.19
C LEU A 72 6.43 3.11 0.77
N GLN A 73 6.19 4.29 0.19
CA GLN A 73 5.72 4.40 -1.18
C GLN A 73 6.72 3.77 -2.17
N VAL A 74 8.00 4.03 -1.98
CA VAL A 74 9.07 3.43 -2.79
C VAL A 74 9.07 1.90 -2.60
N GLN A 75 8.94 1.44 -1.37
CA GLN A 75 8.90 0.00 -1.07
C GLN A 75 7.71 -0.67 -1.75
N LEU A 76 6.55 -0.05 -1.73
CA LEU A 76 5.35 -0.56 -2.41
C LEU A 76 5.58 -0.65 -3.92
N ALA A 77 6.21 0.35 -4.52
CA ALA A 77 6.53 0.34 -5.94
C ALA A 77 7.50 -0.80 -6.28
N LEU A 78 8.50 -1.04 -5.43
CA LEU A 78 9.43 -2.17 -5.61
C LEU A 78 8.72 -3.51 -5.51
N TRP A 79 7.83 -3.68 -4.54
CA TRP A 79 7.05 -4.91 -4.41
C TRP A 79 6.17 -5.15 -5.63
N GLN A 80 5.54 -4.09 -6.17
CA GLN A 80 4.75 -4.22 -7.39
C GLN A 80 5.61 -4.68 -8.57
N LEU A 81 6.78 -4.10 -8.70
CA LEU A 81 7.71 -4.47 -9.78
C LEU A 81 8.18 -5.91 -9.64
N GLN A 82 8.59 -6.30 -8.42
CA GLN A 82 9.07 -7.64 -8.14
C GLN A 82 7.98 -8.70 -8.31
N SER A 83 6.73 -8.38 -7.96
CA SER A 83 5.63 -9.34 -8.05
C SER A 83 5.38 -9.79 -9.48
N LYS A 84 5.71 -8.98 -10.47
CA LYS A 84 5.56 -9.38 -11.87
C LYS A 84 6.40 -10.60 -12.23
N ASN A 85 7.56 -10.77 -11.58
CA ASN A 85 8.50 -11.83 -11.88
C ASN A 85 8.59 -12.90 -10.80
N ARG A 86 8.17 -12.57 -9.57
CA ARG A 86 8.42 -13.44 -8.41
C ARG A 86 7.13 -13.90 -7.71
N TRP A 87 5.97 -13.57 -8.24
CA TRP A 87 4.71 -13.92 -7.58
C TRP A 87 4.55 -15.42 -7.39
N ASP A 88 5.02 -16.24 -8.33
CA ASP A 88 4.90 -17.69 -8.25
C ASP A 88 5.80 -18.32 -7.18
N GLU A 89 6.76 -17.57 -6.65
CA GLU A 89 7.65 -18.06 -5.60
C GLU A 89 6.96 -17.91 -4.24
N GLU A 90 6.53 -19.02 -3.67
CA GLU A 90 5.86 -19.01 -2.37
C GLU A 90 6.71 -18.34 -1.29
N SER A 91 8.02 -18.64 -1.27
CA SER A 91 8.92 -18.03 -0.29
C SER A 91 8.94 -16.50 -0.38
N TRP A 92 8.90 -15.97 -1.60
CA TRP A 92 8.85 -14.52 -1.81
C TRP A 92 7.55 -13.93 -1.29
N ARG A 93 6.41 -14.59 -1.55
CA ARG A 93 5.11 -14.13 -1.05
C ARG A 93 5.04 -14.17 0.47
N LEU A 94 5.65 -15.16 1.11
CA LEU A 94 5.67 -15.24 2.57
C LEU A 94 6.55 -14.15 3.19
N GLU A 95 7.67 -13.82 2.55
CA GLU A 95 8.49 -12.69 2.97
C GLU A 95 7.73 -11.37 2.82
N LEU A 96 7.03 -11.18 1.70
CA LEU A 96 6.19 -10.00 1.49
C LEU A 96 5.13 -9.89 2.58
N ALA A 97 4.47 -11.00 2.91
CA ALA A 97 3.46 -11.03 3.96
C ALA A 97 4.04 -10.63 5.32
N ALA A 98 5.24 -11.10 5.64
CA ALA A 98 5.91 -10.75 6.89
C ALA A 98 6.31 -9.27 6.91
N ASP A 99 6.89 -8.78 5.82
CA ASP A 99 7.39 -7.41 5.74
C ASP A 99 6.26 -6.38 5.75
N SER A 100 5.13 -6.69 5.11
CA SER A 100 4.01 -5.74 5.03
C SER A 100 3.23 -5.59 6.32
N LYS A 101 3.42 -6.49 7.30
CA LYS A 101 2.82 -6.34 8.63
C LYS A 101 3.50 -5.26 9.47
N GLN A 102 4.71 -4.93 9.13
CA GLN A 102 5.49 -3.93 9.87
C GLN A 102 5.25 -2.54 9.31
#